data_0b9b4dd21f5618fa7ca4d90f52c98154
#
_entry.id   0b9b4dd21f5618fa7ca4d90f52c98154
#
_cell.length_a   1.000
_cell.length_b   1.000
_cell.length_c   1.000
_cell.angle_alpha   90.00
_cell.angle_beta   90.00
_cell.angle_gamma   90.00
#
_symmetry.space_group_name_H-M   'P 1'
#
loop_
_entity.id
_entity.type
_entity.pdbx_description
1 polymer ?
#
loop_
_entity_poly.entity_id
_entity_poly.type
_entity_poly.pdbx_seq_one_letter_code
_entity_poly.pdbx_strand_id
1 'polypeptide(L)'
;PDETWYELAGSETGKPETIQNYAVTYYRPTEPQQPVKWTDSEGNSGEIDYLKAYHRQDYYYPLWIKEDSYTLTGTCLKARNYDQSGKGTYWVNEEYDWGYVDNFSPIDRLTDSSNANAEANANYFKISNAIDDKGNRVDLKYIDFIKVQVGVNAKSGWLGEISTEVFGFFDYSMIQAE
;
A
#
# COMPACT_ATOMS: atom_id res chain seq x y z
N PRO A 1 -16.96 -15.95 9.88
CA PRO A 1 -16.79 -14.70 9.11
C PRO A 1 -17.46 -14.84 7.76
N ASP A 2 -18.06 -13.75 7.26
CA ASP A 2 -18.72 -13.72 5.96
C ASP A 2 -17.77 -13.36 4.80
N GLU A 3 -16.47 -13.20 5.13
CA GLU A 3 -15.40 -12.81 4.19
C GLU A 3 -15.62 -11.46 3.48
N THR A 4 -16.47 -10.60 4.04
CA THR A 4 -16.66 -9.24 3.52
C THR A 4 -15.51 -8.35 3.96
N TRP A 5 -14.85 -7.73 2.98
CA TRP A 5 -13.77 -6.79 3.22
C TRP A 5 -14.29 -5.36 3.16
N TYR A 6 -13.87 -4.56 4.12
CA TYR A 6 -14.14 -3.12 4.18
C TYR A 6 -12.83 -2.35 4.18
N GLU A 7 -12.77 -1.27 3.42
CA GLU A 7 -11.64 -0.36 3.46
C GLU A 7 -11.75 0.54 4.70
N LEU A 8 -10.64 0.88 5.30
CA LEU A 8 -10.58 1.96 6.27
C LEU A 8 -10.33 3.27 5.54
N ALA A 9 -11.24 4.23 5.67
CA ALA A 9 -11.09 5.53 5.06
C ALA A 9 -9.83 6.24 5.59
N GLY A 10 -9.14 6.92 4.70
CA GLY A 10 -8.01 7.78 4.97
C GLY A 10 -8.20 9.19 4.39
N SER A 11 -7.17 10.01 4.50
CA SER A 11 -7.20 11.42 4.05
C SER A 11 -7.44 11.59 2.56
N GLU A 12 -7.19 10.54 1.77
CA GLU A 12 -7.37 10.57 0.31
C GLU A 12 -8.75 10.05 -0.14
N THR A 13 -9.54 9.50 0.79
CA THR A 13 -10.86 8.96 0.47
C THR A 13 -11.79 10.05 -0.08
N GLY A 14 -12.36 9.79 -1.27
CA GLY A 14 -13.27 10.71 -1.95
C GLY A 14 -12.59 11.87 -2.67
N LYS A 15 -11.26 11.95 -2.70
CA LYS A 15 -10.56 12.93 -3.54
C LYS A 15 -10.66 12.55 -5.03
N PRO A 16 -10.70 13.54 -5.94
CA PRO A 16 -10.84 13.28 -7.37
C PRO A 16 -9.73 12.44 -7.99
N GLU A 17 -8.53 12.50 -7.42
CA GLU A 17 -7.35 11.76 -7.87
C GLU A 17 -7.25 10.34 -7.28
N THR A 18 -8.15 9.97 -6.39
CA THR A 18 -8.23 8.63 -5.80
C THR A 18 -9.16 7.76 -6.61
N ILE A 19 -8.65 6.65 -7.13
CA ILE A 19 -9.42 5.73 -7.98
C ILE A 19 -9.90 4.57 -7.12
N GLN A 20 -11.20 4.50 -6.87
CA GLN A 20 -11.83 3.37 -6.20
C GLN A 20 -12.05 2.21 -7.18
N ASN A 21 -12.03 0.99 -6.68
CA ASN A 21 -12.16 -0.23 -7.48
C ASN A 21 -11.10 -0.32 -8.60
N TYR A 22 -9.94 0.29 -8.40
CA TYR A 22 -8.81 0.15 -9.29
C TYR A 22 -8.38 -1.32 -9.35
N ALA A 23 -8.11 -1.80 -10.56
CA ALA A 23 -7.61 -3.14 -10.77
C ALA A 23 -6.32 -3.10 -11.57
N VAL A 24 -5.32 -3.85 -11.15
CA VAL A 24 -4.07 -4.04 -11.89
C VAL A 24 -3.81 -5.53 -12.11
N THR A 25 -3.57 -5.91 -13.35
CA THR A 25 -3.28 -7.30 -13.75
C THR A 25 -1.82 -7.43 -14.11
N TYR A 26 -1.13 -8.34 -13.45
CA TYR A 26 0.26 -8.71 -13.70
C TYR A 26 0.34 -9.99 -14.52
N TYR A 27 1.28 -10.03 -15.45
CA TYR A 27 1.47 -11.15 -16.36
C TYR A 27 2.78 -11.88 -16.06
N ARG A 28 2.73 -13.22 -16.02
CA ARG A 28 3.88 -14.07 -15.77
C ARG A 28 4.88 -13.92 -16.91
N PRO A 29 6.17 -13.62 -16.64
CA PRO A 29 7.23 -13.70 -17.64
C PRO A 29 7.43 -15.14 -18.10
N THR A 30 7.73 -15.32 -19.37
CA THR A 30 8.02 -16.65 -19.94
C THR A 30 9.38 -17.19 -19.55
N GLU A 31 10.33 -16.30 -19.27
CA GLU A 31 11.70 -16.64 -18.92
C GLU A 31 12.13 -15.98 -17.61
N PRO A 32 13.14 -16.53 -16.91
CA PRO A 32 13.74 -15.90 -15.74
C PRO A 32 14.32 -14.52 -16.05
N GLN A 33 14.39 -13.68 -15.06
CA GLN A 33 15.04 -12.37 -15.12
C GLN A 33 14.46 -11.42 -16.17
N GLN A 34 13.17 -11.59 -16.47
CA GLN A 34 12.41 -10.71 -17.35
C GLN A 34 11.53 -9.77 -16.52
N PRO A 35 11.23 -8.56 -17.04
CA PRO A 35 10.27 -7.67 -16.44
C PRO A 35 8.88 -8.30 -16.29
N VAL A 36 8.14 -7.92 -15.27
CA VAL A 36 6.73 -8.30 -15.10
C VAL A 36 5.86 -7.21 -15.72
N LYS A 37 5.20 -7.53 -16.82
CA LYS A 37 4.26 -6.62 -17.48
C LYS A 37 2.96 -6.52 -16.68
N TRP A 38 2.31 -5.36 -16.77
CA TRP A 38 1.01 -5.13 -16.17
C TRP A 38 0.11 -4.26 -17.05
N THR A 39 -1.19 -4.40 -16.84
CA THR A 39 -2.23 -3.51 -17.35
C THR A 39 -3.17 -3.14 -16.21
N ASP A 40 -3.86 -2.00 -16.32
CA ASP A 40 -4.82 -1.56 -15.29
C ASP A 40 -6.22 -1.28 -15.85
N SER A 41 -7.16 -1.02 -14.92
CA SER A 41 -8.55 -0.69 -15.23
C SER A 41 -8.72 0.67 -15.92
N GLU A 42 -7.72 1.53 -15.85
CA GLU A 42 -7.72 2.85 -16.49
C GLU A 42 -7.17 2.82 -17.94
N GLY A 43 -6.79 1.64 -18.42
CA GLY A 43 -6.24 1.44 -19.77
C GLY A 43 -4.75 1.74 -19.87
N ASN A 44 -4.06 1.88 -18.75
CA ASN A 44 -2.61 2.02 -18.74
C ASN A 44 -1.92 0.65 -18.76
N SER A 45 -0.67 0.65 -19.15
CA SER A 45 0.21 -0.52 -19.13
C SER A 45 1.63 -0.12 -18.79
N GLY A 46 2.38 -1.06 -18.28
CA GLY A 46 3.79 -0.85 -17.95
C GLY A 46 4.48 -2.14 -17.57
N GLU A 47 5.62 -2.01 -16.95
CA GLU A 47 6.39 -3.14 -16.47
C GLU A 47 7.11 -2.83 -15.16
N ILE A 48 7.30 -3.88 -14.36
CA ILE A 48 8.22 -3.90 -13.24
C ILE A 48 9.56 -4.37 -13.79
N ASP A 49 10.53 -3.46 -13.81
CA ASP A 49 11.86 -3.73 -14.38
C ASP A 49 12.59 -4.81 -13.57
N TYR A 50 13.34 -5.65 -14.25
CA TYR A 50 14.23 -6.58 -13.56
C TYR A 50 15.53 -5.87 -13.14
N LEU A 51 15.70 -5.69 -11.82
CA LEU A 51 16.81 -4.93 -11.23
C LEU A 51 17.76 -5.86 -10.47
N LYS A 52 18.55 -6.65 -11.22
CA LYS A 52 19.50 -7.64 -10.69
C LYS A 52 20.44 -7.11 -9.58
N ALA A 53 20.80 -5.84 -9.65
CA ALA A 53 21.72 -5.24 -8.67
C ALA A 53 21.11 -5.16 -7.27
N TYR A 54 19.79 -5.07 -7.18
CA TYR A 54 19.04 -4.86 -5.94
C TYR A 54 18.20 -6.07 -5.54
N HIS A 55 17.52 -6.68 -6.49
CA HIS A 55 16.59 -7.81 -6.30
C HIS A 55 17.05 -8.99 -7.13
N ARG A 56 17.68 -9.98 -6.50
CA ARG A 56 18.42 -11.05 -7.19
C ARG A 56 17.61 -12.31 -7.48
N GLN A 57 16.32 -12.36 -7.04
CA GLN A 57 15.44 -13.48 -7.37
C GLN A 57 15.18 -13.52 -8.89
N ASP A 58 15.10 -14.73 -9.44
CA ASP A 58 14.92 -14.91 -10.88
C ASP A 58 13.54 -14.46 -11.39
N TYR A 59 12.54 -14.45 -10.52
CA TYR A 59 11.18 -14.04 -10.86
C TYR A 59 10.64 -13.06 -9.83
N TYR A 60 10.08 -11.93 -10.29
CA TYR A 60 9.31 -11.00 -9.46
C TYR A 60 7.81 -11.35 -9.45
N TYR A 61 7.36 -12.15 -10.42
CA TYR A 61 6.03 -12.73 -10.39
C TYR A 61 5.97 -13.83 -9.31
N PRO A 62 4.95 -13.83 -8.43
CA PRO A 62 4.89 -14.77 -7.32
C PRO A 62 4.86 -16.24 -7.77
N LEU A 63 5.80 -17.05 -7.32
CA LEU A 63 5.94 -18.45 -7.76
C LEU A 63 4.83 -19.37 -7.27
N TRP A 64 4.09 -18.98 -6.23
CA TRP A 64 2.95 -19.74 -5.71
C TRP A 64 1.67 -19.55 -6.54
N ILE A 65 1.56 -18.48 -7.30
CA ILE A 65 0.46 -18.27 -8.25
C ILE A 65 0.74 -19.17 -9.47
N LYS A 66 -0.21 -19.99 -9.87
CA LYS A 66 -0.04 -20.94 -10.97
C LYS A 66 -0.55 -20.42 -12.31
N GLU A 67 -1.43 -19.46 -12.26
CA GLU A 67 -2.03 -18.80 -13.41
C GLU A 67 -1.00 -17.91 -14.13
N ASP A 68 -1.19 -17.69 -15.43
CA ASP A 68 -0.31 -16.83 -16.25
C ASP A 68 -0.48 -15.33 -15.97
N SER A 69 -1.53 -14.98 -15.25
CA SER A 69 -1.78 -13.62 -14.75
C SER A 69 -2.54 -13.65 -13.44
N TYR A 70 -2.42 -12.58 -12.66
CA TYR A 70 -3.27 -12.34 -11.50
C TYR A 70 -3.62 -10.86 -11.40
N THR A 71 -4.78 -10.58 -10.80
CA THR A 71 -5.28 -9.22 -10.64
C THR A 71 -5.38 -8.87 -9.17
N LEU A 72 -4.86 -7.70 -8.81
CA LEU A 72 -5.10 -7.07 -7.52
C LEU A 72 -6.14 -5.97 -7.71
N THR A 73 -7.06 -5.88 -6.75
CA THR A 73 -8.10 -4.85 -6.73
C THR A 73 -8.06 -4.10 -5.40
N GLY A 74 -8.39 -2.82 -5.45
CA GLY A 74 -8.43 -1.96 -4.26
C GLY A 74 -8.58 -0.49 -4.64
N THR A 75 -8.24 0.38 -3.71
CA THR A 75 -8.18 1.83 -3.95
C THR A 75 -6.77 2.21 -4.37
N CYS A 76 -6.65 2.93 -5.49
CA CYS A 76 -5.37 3.48 -5.94
C CYS A 76 -5.29 4.96 -5.58
N LEU A 77 -4.29 5.30 -4.80
CA LEU A 77 -3.97 6.66 -4.39
C LEU A 77 -3.06 7.32 -5.42
N LYS A 78 -3.13 8.65 -5.50
CA LYS A 78 -2.12 9.41 -6.21
C LYS A 78 -0.78 9.26 -5.48
N ALA A 79 0.23 8.73 -6.18
CA ALA A 79 1.58 8.64 -5.64
C ALA A 79 2.15 10.03 -5.32
N ARG A 80 2.84 10.15 -4.18
CA ARG A 80 3.45 11.39 -3.69
C ARG A 80 4.97 11.36 -3.73
N ASN A 81 5.53 10.41 -4.48
CA ASN A 81 6.96 10.33 -4.68
C ASN A 81 7.38 11.14 -5.91
N TYR A 82 8.51 11.80 -5.81
CA TYR A 82 9.11 12.55 -6.94
C TYR A 82 10.62 12.65 -6.80
N ASP A 83 11.29 12.82 -7.93
CA ASP A 83 12.73 13.11 -7.95
C ASP A 83 12.97 14.59 -7.79
N GLN A 84 13.38 15.00 -6.59
CA GLN A 84 13.69 16.40 -6.28
C GLN A 84 14.92 16.91 -7.05
N SER A 85 15.85 16.03 -7.42
CA SER A 85 17.06 16.41 -8.16
C SER A 85 16.79 16.65 -9.65
N GLY A 86 15.70 16.11 -10.20
CA GLY A 86 15.44 16.05 -11.64
C GLY A 86 16.44 15.22 -12.44
N LYS A 87 17.26 14.40 -11.76
CA LYS A 87 18.33 13.57 -12.35
C LYS A 87 18.31 12.11 -11.85
N GLY A 88 17.27 11.72 -11.13
CA GLY A 88 17.15 10.38 -10.55
C GLY A 88 18.03 10.10 -9.34
N THR A 89 18.61 11.15 -8.71
CA THR A 89 19.60 10.97 -7.65
C THR A 89 19.08 11.30 -6.26
N TYR A 90 17.96 12.00 -6.14
CA TYR A 90 17.36 12.32 -4.86
C TYR A 90 15.83 12.25 -4.92
N TRP A 91 15.28 11.23 -4.31
CA TRP A 91 13.85 10.96 -4.30
C TRP A 91 13.23 11.35 -2.97
N VAL A 92 12.05 11.91 -3.03
CA VAL A 92 11.23 12.28 -1.88
C VAL A 92 9.94 11.50 -1.94
N ASN A 93 9.52 10.92 -0.81
CA ASN A 93 8.19 10.35 -0.62
C ASN A 93 7.47 11.24 0.38
N GLU A 94 6.47 11.99 -0.08
CA GLU A 94 5.64 12.82 0.81
C GLU A 94 4.57 11.97 1.49
N GLU A 95 4.31 12.31 2.73
CA GLU A 95 3.33 11.61 3.57
C GLU A 95 1.90 11.96 3.15
N TYR A 96 0.99 11.04 3.40
CA TYR A 96 -0.45 11.32 3.43
C TYR A 96 -0.83 11.85 4.81
N ASP A 97 -1.93 12.59 4.90
CA ASP A 97 -2.28 13.25 6.17
C ASP A 97 -2.63 12.24 7.28
N TRP A 98 -3.41 11.18 6.96
CA TRP A 98 -3.77 10.14 7.92
C TRP A 98 -4.43 8.93 7.24
N GLY A 99 -4.48 7.79 7.96
CA GLY A 99 -5.23 6.61 7.57
C GLY A 99 -4.44 5.60 6.72
N TYR A 100 -3.12 5.70 6.68
CA TYR A 100 -2.28 4.81 5.86
C TYR A 100 -1.17 4.18 6.69
N VAL A 101 -0.88 2.92 6.38
CA VAL A 101 0.21 2.15 7.00
C VAL A 101 1.54 2.64 6.46
N ASP A 102 2.57 2.58 7.29
CA ASP A 102 3.92 3.01 6.95
C ASP A 102 3.96 4.49 6.50
N ASN A 103 3.09 5.28 7.12
CA ASN A 103 2.94 6.69 6.88
C ASN A 103 3.49 7.49 8.06
N PHE A 104 4.35 8.49 7.79
CA PHE A 104 5.02 9.24 8.84
C PHE A 104 4.24 10.44 9.36
N SER A 105 2.99 10.61 8.93
CA SER A 105 2.13 11.68 9.41
C SER A 105 1.99 11.70 10.93
N PRO A 106 2.07 12.88 11.58
CA PRO A 106 1.92 12.99 13.02
C PRO A 106 0.48 12.79 13.51
N ILE A 107 -0.51 12.75 12.60
CA ILE A 107 -1.94 12.73 12.98
C ILE A 107 -2.35 11.37 13.53
N ASP A 108 -1.88 10.29 12.94
CA ASP A 108 -2.26 8.91 13.27
C ASP A 108 -1.13 8.08 13.88
N ARG A 109 -0.16 8.75 14.46
CA ARG A 109 0.89 8.11 15.26
C ARG A 109 0.49 8.02 16.71
N LEU A 110 0.84 6.90 17.37
CA LEU A 110 0.60 6.68 18.79
C LEU A 110 1.53 7.48 19.68
N THR A 111 2.69 7.90 19.17
CA THR A 111 3.69 8.63 19.94
C THR A 111 4.04 9.96 19.29
N ASP A 112 4.46 10.91 20.12
CA ASP A 112 5.00 12.18 19.68
C ASP A 112 6.19 11.95 18.74
N SER A 113 6.12 12.50 17.54
CA SER A 113 7.13 12.43 16.51
C SER A 113 8.49 13.02 16.94
N SER A 114 8.55 13.73 18.06
CA SER A 114 9.79 14.27 18.62
C SER A 114 10.67 13.21 19.28
N ASN A 115 10.16 12.01 19.53
CA ASN A 115 10.92 10.91 20.13
C ASN A 115 11.47 9.99 19.05
N ALA A 116 12.71 10.27 18.59
CA ALA A 116 13.41 9.46 17.60
C ALA A 116 13.72 8.01 18.05
N ASN A 117 13.56 7.69 19.33
CA ASN A 117 13.66 6.35 19.88
C ASN A 117 12.32 5.62 19.91
N ALA A 118 11.42 6.00 19.03
CA ALA A 118 10.04 5.59 19.08
C ALA A 118 9.89 4.06 19.02
N GLU A 119 9.65 3.49 20.15
CA GLU A 119 8.97 2.21 20.31
C GLU A 119 7.63 2.17 19.57
N ALA A 120 7.25 3.26 18.92
CA ALA A 120 5.96 3.39 18.29
C ALA A 120 5.98 4.25 17.02
N ASN A 121 6.65 3.78 16.01
CA ASN A 121 6.30 4.13 14.63
C ASN A 121 5.00 3.43 14.19
N ALA A 122 4.10 3.14 15.16
CA ALA A 122 2.84 2.52 14.89
C ALA A 122 1.83 3.55 14.38
N ASN A 123 1.21 3.25 13.26
CA ASN A 123 0.04 3.99 12.81
C ASN A 123 -1.21 3.49 13.55
N TYR A 124 -2.07 4.42 13.91
CA TYR A 124 -3.28 4.15 14.66
C TYR A 124 -4.52 4.16 13.75
N PHE A 125 -5.27 3.08 13.78
CA PHE A 125 -6.48 2.92 12.97
C PHE A 125 -7.70 2.69 13.84
N LYS A 126 -8.85 3.22 13.38
CA LYS A 126 -10.16 2.99 14.01
C LYS A 126 -11.03 2.17 13.06
N ILE A 127 -11.57 1.04 13.52
CA ILE A 127 -12.52 0.25 12.73
C ILE A 127 -13.79 1.02 12.40
N SER A 128 -14.12 2.07 13.17
CA SER A 128 -15.22 2.98 12.88
C SER A 128 -15.00 3.86 11.63
N ASN A 129 -13.80 3.82 11.04
CA ASN A 129 -13.50 4.45 9.75
C ASN A 129 -13.79 3.53 8.57
N ALA A 130 -14.35 2.34 8.80
CA ALA A 130 -14.71 1.41 7.73
C ALA A 130 -15.73 2.02 6.77
N ILE A 131 -15.51 1.79 5.49
CA ILE A 131 -16.39 2.20 4.39
C ILE A 131 -16.69 1.02 3.48
N ASP A 132 -17.86 1.06 2.83
CA ASP A 132 -18.24 0.14 1.78
C ASP A 132 -17.64 0.55 0.41
N ASP A 133 -17.91 -0.23 -0.63
CA ASP A 133 -17.48 0.01 -2.01
C ASP A 133 -18.02 1.30 -2.64
N LYS A 134 -19.00 1.95 -1.99
CA LYS A 134 -19.59 3.24 -2.37
C LYS A 134 -19.08 4.40 -1.53
N GLY A 135 -18.16 4.14 -0.60
CA GLY A 135 -17.64 5.14 0.33
C GLY A 135 -18.56 5.47 1.50
N ASN A 136 -19.63 4.72 1.72
CA ASN A 136 -20.50 4.93 2.88
C ASN A 136 -19.91 4.30 4.14
N ARG A 137 -20.05 4.95 5.28
CA ARG A 137 -19.60 4.41 6.55
C ARG A 137 -20.31 3.12 6.93
N VAL A 138 -19.53 2.18 7.44
CA VAL A 138 -20.01 0.90 7.96
C VAL A 138 -19.71 0.83 9.47
N ASP A 139 -20.73 0.50 10.27
CA ASP A 139 -20.60 0.36 11.71
C ASP A 139 -20.13 -1.04 12.10
N LEU A 140 -18.84 -1.29 11.98
CA LEU A 140 -18.22 -2.55 12.40
C LEU A 140 -18.09 -2.61 13.91
N LYS A 141 -18.50 -3.73 14.51
CA LYS A 141 -18.37 -3.98 15.95
C LYS A 141 -17.08 -4.72 16.30
N TYR A 142 -16.55 -5.47 15.36
CA TYR A 142 -15.31 -6.24 15.47
C TYR A 142 -14.76 -6.54 14.07
N ILE A 143 -13.55 -7.04 14.01
CA ILE A 143 -12.89 -7.52 12.80
C ILE A 143 -12.26 -8.88 13.09
N ASP A 144 -12.19 -9.76 12.09
CA ASP A 144 -11.54 -11.05 12.17
C ASP A 144 -10.18 -11.05 11.50
N PHE A 145 -10.01 -10.23 10.45
CA PHE A 145 -8.81 -10.20 9.63
C PHE A 145 -8.41 -8.76 9.27
N ILE A 146 -7.12 -8.56 9.08
CA ILE A 146 -6.53 -7.32 8.58
C ILE A 146 -5.79 -7.65 7.29
N LYS A 147 -6.05 -6.86 6.24
CA LYS A 147 -5.33 -6.92 4.98
C LYS A 147 -4.63 -5.60 4.74
N VAL A 148 -3.35 -5.65 4.46
CA VAL A 148 -2.55 -4.50 4.02
C VAL A 148 -2.09 -4.75 2.59
N GLN A 149 -2.17 -3.73 1.76
CA GLN A 149 -1.66 -3.76 0.40
C GLN A 149 -1.11 -2.40 0.03
N VAL A 150 -0.15 -2.36 -0.90
CA VAL A 150 0.35 -1.10 -1.45
C VAL A 150 -0.78 -0.38 -2.17
N GLY A 151 -1.04 0.87 -1.80
CA GLY A 151 -2.14 1.68 -2.34
C GLY A 151 -1.75 2.55 -3.53
N VAL A 152 -0.56 2.40 -4.10
CA VAL A 152 -0.09 3.18 -5.26
C VAL A 152 0.50 2.27 -6.33
N ASN A 153 0.35 2.65 -7.60
CA ASN A 153 1.01 1.98 -8.72
C ASN A 153 2.06 2.93 -9.31
N ALA A 154 3.22 3.00 -8.65
CA ALA A 154 4.30 3.91 -9.02
C ALA A 154 5.66 3.32 -8.69
N LYS A 155 6.70 3.86 -9.32
CA LYS A 155 8.10 3.56 -9.03
C LYS A 155 8.71 4.68 -8.20
N SER A 156 9.60 4.35 -7.27
CA SER A 156 10.38 5.32 -6.52
C SER A 156 11.83 4.87 -6.38
N GLY A 157 12.72 5.81 -6.54
CA GLY A 157 14.15 5.61 -6.33
C GLY A 157 14.81 4.62 -7.29
N TRP A 158 15.99 4.21 -6.91
CA TRP A 158 16.78 3.24 -7.68
C TRP A 158 16.31 1.80 -7.49
N LEU A 159 15.65 1.52 -6.37
CA LEU A 159 15.03 0.22 -6.11
C LEU A 159 13.80 0.00 -7.00
N GLY A 160 13.23 1.10 -7.54
CA GLY A 160 12.08 1.05 -8.44
C GLY A 160 10.78 0.63 -7.77
N GLU A 161 10.76 0.60 -6.43
CA GLU A 161 9.61 0.11 -5.67
C GLU A 161 9.08 1.17 -4.70
N ILE A 162 7.79 1.05 -4.39
CA ILE A 162 7.15 1.59 -3.20
C ILE A 162 6.59 0.39 -2.49
N SER A 163 7.13 0.08 -1.32
CA SER A 163 6.70 -1.04 -0.48
C SER A 163 6.21 -0.54 0.86
N THR A 164 5.32 -1.28 1.46
CA THR A 164 4.83 -1.03 2.81
C THR A 164 5.43 -2.05 3.76
N GLU A 165 6.13 -1.58 4.78
CA GLU A 165 6.72 -2.43 5.79
C GLU A 165 5.77 -2.58 6.98
N VAL A 166 5.36 -3.82 7.27
CA VAL A 166 4.46 -4.13 8.37
C VAL A 166 5.16 -5.09 9.33
N PHE A 167 5.44 -4.61 10.53
CA PHE A 167 6.08 -5.42 11.57
C PHE A 167 5.07 -6.25 12.38
N GLY A 168 3.88 -5.71 12.64
CA GLY A 168 2.86 -6.39 13.42
C GLY A 168 1.58 -5.57 13.57
N PHE A 169 0.58 -6.19 14.20
CA PHE A 169 -0.70 -5.58 14.53
C PHE A 169 -0.98 -5.74 16.02
N PHE A 170 -1.54 -4.73 16.63
CA PHE A 170 -1.91 -4.72 18.04
C PHE A 170 -3.32 -4.17 18.22
N ASP A 171 -4.09 -4.81 19.09
CA ASP A 171 -5.31 -4.19 19.59
C ASP A 171 -4.93 -3.22 20.71
N TYR A 172 -5.07 -1.94 20.43
CA TYR A 172 -4.69 -0.88 21.39
C TYR A 172 -5.51 -0.92 22.66
N SER A 173 -6.75 -1.36 22.62
CA SER A 173 -7.59 -1.48 23.81
C SER A 173 -7.09 -2.53 24.80
N MET A 174 -6.35 -3.53 24.32
CA MET A 174 -5.74 -4.57 25.15
C MET A 174 -4.46 -4.11 25.86
N ILE A 175 -3.78 -3.10 25.30
CA ILE A 175 -2.53 -2.59 25.88
C ILE A 175 -2.77 -1.63 27.04
N GLN A 176 -3.93 -0.97 27.09
CA GLN A 176 -4.31 -0.01 28.14
C GLN A 176 -4.94 -0.66 29.38
N ALA A 177 -5.04 -1.98 29.41
CA ALA A 177 -5.70 -2.71 30.49
C ALA A 177 -4.80 -3.06 31.70
N GLU A 178 -3.59 -2.45 31.81
CA GLU A 178 -2.72 -2.58 32.98
C GLU A 178 -2.75 -1.33 33.87
#